data_edc0552d662ba20aecce63e36a4ae683
#
_entry.id   edc0552d662ba20aecce63e36a4ae683
#
_cell.length_a   1.000
_cell.length_b   1.000
_cell.length_c   1.000
_cell.angle_alpha   90.00
_cell.angle_beta   90.00
_cell.angle_gamma   90.00
#
_symmetry.space_group_name_H-M   'P 1'
#
loop_
_entity.id
_entity.type
_entity.pdbx_description
1 polymer ?
#
loop_
_entity_poly.entity_id
_entity_poly.type
_entity_poly.pdbx_seq_one_letter_code
_entity_poly.pdbx_strand_id
1 'polypeptide(L)'
;PCATCRKVYQDQAGKRETTVEAETLNALGHTMEVITATEPTCTEAGYPDYVLCTVCHKIFLDRDGNQETTLAEIAIPALGHSMEKTEAVAPTCTENGNNAYYTCSTCGKVFKDEAGKQETTAEAEILNALGHTMEKTEAVAPTCTENGSNAYYTCSACGKVYKDEQGNAETTAEAEELEALGHSMEVTEAREPTCTETGNNTYWTCSTCRKVFTDKLGEN
;
A
#
# COMPACT_ATOMS: atom_id res chain seq x y z
N PRO A 1 10.27 -78.27 12.86
CA PRO A 1 10.22 -79.45 13.76
C PRO A 1 9.72 -80.69 13.04
N CYS A 2 10.22 -81.86 13.41
CA CYS A 2 9.70 -83.14 12.94
C CYS A 2 8.31 -83.34 13.51
N ALA A 3 7.31 -83.62 12.64
CA ALA A 3 5.92 -83.80 13.06
C ALA A 3 5.74 -85.08 13.98
N THR A 4 6.59 -86.09 13.85
CA THR A 4 6.52 -87.34 14.57
C THR A 4 7.26 -87.33 15.89
N CYS A 5 8.48 -86.81 15.96
CA CYS A 5 9.34 -86.81 17.15
C CYS A 5 9.45 -85.48 17.85
N ARG A 6 8.85 -84.42 17.28
CA ARG A 6 8.87 -82.99 17.76
C ARG A 6 10.27 -82.36 17.91
N LYS A 7 11.32 -83.00 17.38
CA LYS A 7 12.67 -82.49 17.37
C LYS A 7 12.87 -81.48 16.23
N VAL A 8 13.78 -80.50 16.41
CA VAL A 8 14.18 -79.58 15.42
C VAL A 8 15.51 -79.98 14.78
N TYR A 9 15.63 -79.88 13.45
CA TYR A 9 16.81 -80.22 12.68
C TYR A 9 17.22 -79.12 11.80
N GLN A 10 18.54 -78.91 11.60
CA GLN A 10 19.11 -77.93 10.69
C GLN A 10 19.06 -78.31 9.21
N ASP A 11 18.85 -79.61 8.96
CA ASP A 11 18.75 -80.14 7.59
C ASP A 11 17.46 -81.00 7.40
N GLN A 12 17.02 -81.08 6.13
CA GLN A 12 15.82 -81.82 5.76
C GLN A 12 15.95 -83.35 5.97
N ALA A 13 17.18 -83.85 6.03
CA ALA A 13 17.46 -85.28 6.22
C ALA A 13 17.34 -85.73 7.70
N GLY A 14 17.15 -84.79 8.64
CA GLY A 14 17.01 -85.06 10.06
C GLY A 14 18.29 -85.59 10.71
N LYS A 15 19.43 -85.26 10.16
CA LYS A 15 20.75 -85.72 10.64
C LYS A 15 21.41 -84.78 11.64
N ARG A 16 21.08 -83.49 11.60
CA ARG A 16 21.67 -82.49 12.51
C ARG A 16 20.59 -81.98 13.46
N GLU A 17 20.44 -82.61 14.58
CA GLU A 17 19.52 -82.24 15.65
C GLU A 17 19.97 -80.89 16.27
N THR A 18 19.06 -79.97 16.52
CA THR A 18 19.31 -78.69 17.15
C THR A 18 18.14 -78.31 18.05
N THR A 19 18.16 -77.17 18.71
CA THR A 19 17.02 -76.64 19.46
C THR A 19 16.49 -75.43 18.81
N VAL A 20 15.25 -75.02 19.07
CA VAL A 20 14.64 -73.80 18.58
C VAL A 20 15.46 -72.58 19.05
N GLU A 21 15.94 -72.67 20.30
CA GLU A 21 16.76 -71.56 20.89
C GLU A 21 18.11 -71.44 20.21
N ALA A 22 18.76 -72.55 19.78
CA ALA A 22 20.05 -72.56 19.10
C ALA A 22 19.97 -71.97 17.66
N GLU A 23 18.79 -72.05 17.05
CA GLU A 23 18.51 -71.52 15.70
C GLU A 23 17.85 -70.12 15.73
N THR A 24 17.56 -69.60 16.94
CA THR A 24 17.01 -68.27 17.11
C THR A 24 18.11 -67.22 16.96
N LEU A 25 17.97 -66.29 16.02
CA LEU A 25 18.84 -65.14 15.90
C LEU A 25 18.32 -64.05 16.83
N ASN A 26 19.24 -63.44 17.58
CA ASN A 26 18.90 -62.29 18.41
C ASN A 26 18.49 -61.11 17.54
N ALA A 27 17.61 -60.28 18.07
CA ALA A 27 17.28 -58.99 17.44
C ALA A 27 18.56 -58.13 17.31
N LEU A 28 18.71 -57.48 16.17
CA LEU A 28 19.87 -56.66 15.88
C LEU A 28 19.95 -55.37 16.74
N GLY A 29 18.87 -55.04 17.42
CA GLY A 29 18.72 -53.77 18.13
C GLY A 29 18.45 -52.60 17.20
N HIS A 30 18.40 -51.41 17.77
CA HIS A 30 18.17 -50.16 17.02
C HIS A 30 19.47 -49.39 16.80
N THR A 31 19.67 -48.83 15.60
CA THR A 31 20.73 -47.89 15.31
C THR A 31 20.13 -46.49 15.39
N MET A 32 20.44 -45.80 16.48
CA MET A 32 19.76 -44.56 16.86
C MET A 32 20.50 -43.32 16.37
N GLU A 33 19.76 -42.36 15.77
CA GLU A 33 20.20 -41.02 15.39
C GLU A 33 19.34 -39.99 16.12
N VAL A 34 19.95 -38.96 16.71
CA VAL A 34 19.23 -37.89 17.39
C VAL A 34 18.89 -36.80 16.37
N ILE A 35 17.62 -36.50 16.25
CA ILE A 35 17.09 -35.40 15.46
C ILE A 35 16.81 -34.24 16.41
N THR A 36 17.43 -33.10 16.15
CA THR A 36 17.28 -31.90 16.99
C THR A 36 15.90 -31.24 16.78
N ALA A 37 15.40 -30.58 17.83
CA ALA A 37 14.14 -29.86 17.82
C ALA A 37 14.03 -28.87 16.66
N THR A 38 12.83 -28.72 16.15
CA THR A 38 12.47 -27.70 15.16
C THR A 38 11.34 -26.87 15.72
N GLU A 39 11.54 -25.56 15.85
CA GLU A 39 10.51 -24.65 16.32
C GLU A 39 9.35 -24.54 15.29
N PRO A 40 8.10 -24.46 15.76
CA PRO A 40 6.97 -24.28 14.86
C PRO A 40 6.99 -22.87 14.24
N THR A 41 6.60 -22.77 12.97
CA THR A 41 6.38 -21.51 12.27
C THR A 41 4.88 -21.15 12.26
N CYS A 42 4.52 -20.06 11.60
CA CYS A 42 3.10 -19.72 11.43
C CYS A 42 2.32 -20.80 10.66
N THR A 43 2.98 -21.52 9.75
CA THR A 43 2.33 -22.47 8.83
C THR A 43 2.79 -23.92 8.98
N GLU A 44 3.93 -24.14 9.62
CA GLU A 44 4.52 -25.48 9.76
C GLU A 44 4.61 -25.88 11.22
N ALA A 45 4.31 -27.15 11.49
CA ALA A 45 4.48 -27.75 12.80
C ALA A 45 5.96 -27.84 13.17
N GLY A 46 6.26 -27.66 14.45
CA GLY A 46 7.56 -27.96 15.02
C GLY A 46 7.60 -29.35 15.66
N TYR A 47 8.78 -29.74 16.13
CA TYR A 47 9.00 -31.01 16.84
C TYR A 47 10.03 -30.81 17.94
N PRO A 48 9.88 -31.45 19.10
CA PRO A 48 10.96 -31.53 20.09
C PRO A 48 12.11 -32.40 19.56
N ASP A 49 13.22 -32.49 20.31
CA ASP A 49 14.23 -33.52 20.03
C ASP A 49 13.62 -34.90 20.05
N TYR A 50 13.98 -35.72 19.09
CA TYR A 50 13.55 -37.15 19.05
C TYR A 50 14.68 -38.01 18.50
N VAL A 51 14.49 -39.35 18.60
CA VAL A 51 15.47 -40.32 18.15
C VAL A 51 14.86 -41.17 17.02
N LEU A 52 15.57 -41.27 15.91
CA LEU A 52 15.19 -42.03 14.73
C LEU A 52 16.06 -43.30 14.63
N CYS A 53 15.46 -44.46 14.52
CA CYS A 53 16.21 -45.65 14.13
C CYS A 53 16.45 -45.64 12.61
N THR A 54 17.71 -45.59 12.19
CA THR A 54 18.08 -45.53 10.76
C THR A 54 17.83 -46.84 10.00
N VAL A 55 17.57 -47.94 10.73
CA VAL A 55 17.33 -49.29 10.15
C VAL A 55 15.84 -49.57 9.96
N CYS A 56 15.02 -49.35 11.00
CA CYS A 56 13.58 -49.66 10.94
C CYS A 56 12.71 -48.40 10.78
N HIS A 57 13.31 -47.20 10.80
CA HIS A 57 12.65 -45.90 10.65
C HIS A 57 11.58 -45.59 11.72
N LYS A 58 11.62 -46.30 12.85
CA LYS A 58 10.79 -46.00 14.01
C LYS A 58 11.35 -44.79 14.77
N ILE A 59 10.47 -44.06 15.42
CA ILE A 59 10.79 -42.87 16.19
C ILE A 59 10.62 -43.13 17.67
N PHE A 60 11.52 -42.61 18.49
CA PHE A 60 11.54 -42.82 19.93
C PHE A 60 11.79 -41.52 20.67
N LEU A 61 11.30 -41.41 21.90
CA LEU A 61 11.58 -40.30 22.80
C LEU A 61 12.86 -40.51 23.62
N ASP A 62 13.38 -41.75 23.64
CA ASP A 62 14.61 -42.11 24.37
C ASP A 62 15.61 -42.80 23.45
N ARG A 63 16.90 -42.80 23.87
CA ARG A 63 17.99 -43.42 23.10
C ARG A 63 18.03 -44.95 23.22
N ASP A 64 17.32 -45.48 24.17
CA ASP A 64 17.30 -46.95 24.45
C ASP A 64 16.25 -47.66 23.60
N GLY A 65 15.37 -46.91 22.92
CA GLY A 65 14.33 -47.45 22.03
C GLY A 65 13.13 -48.06 22.77
N ASN A 66 12.88 -47.61 24.00
CA ASN A 66 11.79 -48.15 24.84
C ASN A 66 10.51 -47.32 24.68
N GLN A 67 10.61 -46.05 24.31
CA GLN A 67 9.46 -45.15 24.17
C GLN A 67 9.22 -44.84 22.68
N GLU A 68 8.61 -45.80 21.99
CA GLU A 68 8.22 -45.65 20.59
C GLU A 68 7.10 -44.59 20.47
N THR A 69 7.19 -43.71 19.49
CA THR A 69 6.22 -42.67 19.21
C THR A 69 6.12 -42.43 17.70
N THR A 70 5.31 -41.43 17.30
CA THR A 70 5.17 -40.98 15.90
C THR A 70 5.36 -39.48 15.79
N LEU A 71 5.73 -38.96 14.60
CA LEU A 71 5.82 -37.51 14.36
C LEU A 71 4.50 -36.80 14.66
N ALA A 72 3.37 -37.47 14.40
CA ALA A 72 2.05 -36.87 14.67
C ALA A 72 1.77 -36.70 16.17
N GLU A 73 2.29 -37.59 17.03
CA GLU A 73 2.10 -37.53 18.48
C GLU A 73 2.99 -36.48 19.15
N ILE A 74 4.19 -36.22 18.59
CA ILE A 74 5.15 -35.26 19.14
C ILE A 74 5.11 -33.91 18.44
N ALA A 75 4.29 -33.74 17.42
CA ALA A 75 4.17 -32.49 16.68
C ALA A 75 3.70 -31.35 17.58
N ILE A 76 4.44 -30.24 17.54
CA ILE A 76 4.03 -28.96 18.11
C ILE A 76 3.23 -28.25 17.01
N PRO A 77 1.95 -27.95 17.21
CA PRO A 77 1.13 -27.33 16.17
C PRO A 77 1.74 -26.03 15.63
N ALA A 78 1.51 -25.76 14.34
CA ALA A 78 1.84 -24.46 13.75
C ALA A 78 1.19 -23.32 14.56
N LEU A 79 1.91 -22.21 14.71
CA LEU A 79 1.49 -21.07 15.54
C LEU A 79 0.26 -20.34 14.99
N GLY A 80 0.01 -20.47 13.67
CA GLY A 80 -0.94 -19.63 12.97
C GLY A 80 -0.39 -18.22 12.75
N HIS A 81 -1.20 -17.38 12.10
CA HIS A 81 -0.87 -15.98 11.92
C HIS A 81 -1.53 -15.10 12.96
N SER A 82 -0.77 -14.18 13.56
CA SER A 82 -1.29 -13.11 14.44
C SER A 82 -1.39 -11.83 13.60
N MET A 83 -2.61 -11.50 13.17
CA MET A 83 -2.86 -10.46 12.17
C MET A 83 -3.11 -9.09 12.79
N GLU A 84 -2.39 -8.08 12.32
CA GLU A 84 -2.63 -6.67 12.58
C GLU A 84 -3.16 -6.03 11.31
N LYS A 85 -4.34 -5.39 11.38
CA LYS A 85 -4.99 -4.74 10.24
C LYS A 85 -4.45 -3.33 10.03
N THR A 86 -4.07 -3.02 8.79
CA THR A 86 -3.90 -1.65 8.30
C THR A 86 -5.16 -1.25 7.55
N GLU A 87 -5.79 -0.16 7.97
CA GLU A 87 -7.02 0.33 7.35
C GLU A 87 -6.77 0.91 5.96
N ALA A 88 -7.79 0.84 5.09
CA ALA A 88 -7.73 1.46 3.78
C ALA A 88 -7.72 2.99 3.91
N VAL A 89 -6.89 3.64 3.12
CA VAL A 89 -6.84 5.09 2.97
C VAL A 89 -7.07 5.43 1.51
N ALA A 90 -8.07 6.27 1.23
CA ALA A 90 -8.31 6.74 -0.13
C ALA A 90 -7.18 7.68 -0.59
N PRO A 91 -6.70 7.56 -1.84
CA PRO A 91 -5.71 8.49 -2.37
C PRO A 91 -6.31 9.89 -2.55
N THR A 92 -5.47 10.92 -2.35
CA THR A 92 -5.82 12.32 -2.68
C THR A 92 -5.22 12.70 -4.04
N CYS A 93 -5.33 13.97 -4.42
CA CYS A 93 -4.68 14.46 -5.64
C CYS A 93 -3.15 14.32 -5.58
N THR A 94 -2.55 14.44 -4.41
CA THR A 94 -1.10 14.51 -4.22
C THR A 94 -0.51 13.39 -3.37
N GLU A 95 -1.32 12.70 -2.60
CA GLU A 95 -0.88 11.65 -1.68
C GLU A 95 -1.44 10.30 -2.10
N ASN A 96 -0.58 9.29 -2.02
CA ASN A 96 -0.99 7.91 -2.23
C ASN A 96 -1.93 7.45 -1.11
N GLY A 97 -2.87 6.58 -1.47
CA GLY A 97 -3.67 5.81 -0.54
C GLY A 97 -3.19 4.36 -0.45
N ASN A 98 -3.97 3.52 0.20
CA ASN A 98 -3.77 2.08 0.22
C ASN A 98 -5.09 1.33 0.38
N ASN A 99 -5.16 0.11 -0.15
CA ASN A 99 -6.17 -0.86 0.25
C ASN A 99 -5.95 -1.29 1.71
N ALA A 100 -6.98 -1.81 2.36
CA ALA A 100 -6.78 -2.47 3.65
C ALA A 100 -5.97 -3.75 3.46
N TYR A 101 -5.04 -4.03 4.36
CA TYR A 101 -4.25 -5.24 4.38
C TYR A 101 -3.94 -5.68 5.82
N TYR A 102 -3.39 -6.87 5.98
CA TYR A 102 -3.07 -7.47 7.27
C TYR A 102 -1.60 -7.86 7.31
N THR A 103 -0.92 -7.51 8.38
CA THR A 103 0.48 -7.91 8.63
C THR A 103 0.54 -8.90 9.77
N CYS A 104 1.19 -10.04 9.56
CA CYS A 104 1.41 -10.99 10.64
C CYS A 104 2.56 -10.49 11.54
N SER A 105 2.28 -10.22 12.82
CA SER A 105 3.29 -9.77 13.78
C SER A 105 4.36 -10.82 14.10
N THR A 106 4.06 -12.10 13.85
CA THR A 106 4.97 -13.22 14.11
C THR A 106 5.98 -13.43 12.97
N CYS A 107 5.54 -13.43 11.70
CA CYS A 107 6.40 -13.73 10.55
C CYS A 107 6.66 -12.55 9.62
N GLY A 108 6.01 -11.41 9.85
CA GLY A 108 6.15 -10.19 9.04
C GLY A 108 5.50 -10.23 7.66
N LYS A 109 4.87 -11.33 7.27
CA LYS A 109 4.17 -11.46 5.98
C LYS A 109 2.92 -10.60 5.94
N VAL A 110 2.60 -10.10 4.74
CA VAL A 110 1.43 -9.25 4.48
C VAL A 110 0.39 -10.03 3.68
N PHE A 111 -0.89 -9.82 4.00
CA PHE A 111 -2.02 -10.53 3.41
C PHE A 111 -3.17 -9.58 3.08
N LYS A 112 -3.96 -9.92 2.06
CA LYS A 112 -5.18 -9.19 1.71
C LYS A 112 -6.36 -9.53 2.63
N ASP A 113 -6.31 -10.65 3.31
CA ASP A 113 -7.38 -11.17 4.16
C ASP A 113 -6.87 -11.53 5.56
N GLU A 114 -7.75 -11.41 6.56
CA GLU A 114 -7.46 -11.72 7.96
C GLU A 114 -7.11 -13.21 8.19
N ALA A 115 -7.57 -14.08 7.30
CA ALA A 115 -7.31 -15.52 7.40
C ALA A 115 -5.89 -15.91 6.94
N GLY A 116 -5.11 -14.99 6.39
CA GLY A 116 -3.74 -15.23 5.94
C GLY A 116 -3.63 -16.13 4.71
N LYS A 117 -4.64 -16.11 3.84
CA LYS A 117 -4.69 -17.00 2.66
C LYS A 117 -4.16 -16.36 1.40
N GLN A 118 -4.26 -15.05 1.28
CA GLN A 118 -3.85 -14.29 0.10
C GLN A 118 -2.65 -13.42 0.46
N GLU A 119 -1.45 -13.99 0.32
CA GLU A 119 -0.20 -13.26 0.55
C GLU A 119 -0.04 -12.14 -0.48
N THR A 120 0.40 -10.98 -0.04
CA THR A 120 0.66 -9.78 -0.83
C THR A 120 1.87 -9.03 -0.27
N THR A 121 2.09 -7.79 -0.69
CA THR A 121 3.06 -6.88 -0.05
C THR A 121 2.40 -5.53 0.21
N ALA A 122 2.92 -4.76 1.16
CA ALA A 122 2.41 -3.43 1.46
C ALA A 122 2.47 -2.52 0.22
N GLU A 123 3.53 -2.65 -0.59
CA GLU A 123 3.70 -1.89 -1.83
C GLU A 123 2.65 -2.24 -2.89
N ALA A 124 2.23 -3.51 -2.97
CA ALA A 124 1.19 -3.95 -3.91
C ALA A 124 -0.21 -3.43 -3.53
N GLU A 125 -0.39 -3.03 -2.28
CA GLU A 125 -1.64 -2.45 -1.79
C GLU A 125 -1.67 -0.91 -1.86
N ILE A 126 -0.60 -0.26 -2.33
CA ILE A 126 -0.58 1.19 -2.53
C ILE A 126 -1.52 1.58 -3.68
N LEU A 127 -2.34 2.59 -3.43
CA LEU A 127 -3.13 3.30 -4.43
C LEU A 127 -2.42 4.61 -4.77
N ASN A 128 -2.02 4.78 -6.01
CA ASN A 128 -1.32 6.00 -6.43
C ASN A 128 -2.19 7.24 -6.27
N ALA A 129 -1.58 8.38 -5.99
CA ALA A 129 -2.21 9.70 -6.01
C ALA A 129 -2.97 9.91 -7.32
N LEU A 130 -4.15 10.54 -7.23
CA LEU A 130 -5.06 10.70 -8.38
C LEU A 130 -4.57 11.74 -9.39
N GLY A 131 -3.66 12.62 -8.98
CA GLY A 131 -3.31 13.80 -9.73
C GLY A 131 -4.38 14.88 -9.68
N HIS A 132 -4.15 16.00 -10.37
CA HIS A 132 -5.11 17.08 -10.47
C HIS A 132 -5.90 17.01 -11.79
N THR A 133 -7.20 17.25 -11.72
CA THR A 133 -8.06 17.47 -12.90
C THR A 133 -8.36 18.95 -13.01
N MET A 134 -7.66 19.65 -13.91
CA MET A 134 -7.65 21.10 -14.01
C MET A 134 -8.73 21.65 -14.95
N GLU A 135 -9.45 22.65 -14.46
CA GLU A 135 -10.36 23.48 -15.25
C GLU A 135 -9.78 24.89 -15.35
N LYS A 136 -9.55 25.38 -16.58
CA LYS A 136 -8.98 26.68 -16.84
C LYS A 136 -10.04 27.77 -16.73
N THR A 137 -9.74 28.84 -15.98
CA THR A 137 -10.42 30.14 -16.04
C THR A 137 -9.59 31.07 -16.88
N GLU A 138 -10.19 31.61 -17.94
CA GLU A 138 -9.47 32.51 -18.86
C GLU A 138 -9.21 33.86 -18.21
N ALA A 139 -8.11 34.52 -18.66
CA ALA A 139 -7.77 35.85 -18.21
C ALA A 139 -8.80 36.88 -18.68
N VAL A 140 -9.13 37.80 -17.82
CA VAL A 140 -9.98 38.95 -18.11
C VAL A 140 -9.15 40.23 -17.93
N ALA A 141 -9.02 41.03 -18.99
CA ALA A 141 -8.31 42.31 -18.89
C ALA A 141 -9.11 43.30 -18.02
N PRO A 142 -8.47 44.02 -17.08
CA PRO A 142 -9.15 45.02 -16.29
C PRO A 142 -9.59 46.21 -17.18
N THR A 143 -10.75 46.82 -16.85
CA THR A 143 -11.22 48.04 -17.45
C THR A 143 -10.91 49.23 -16.56
N CYS A 144 -11.38 50.46 -16.94
CA CYS A 144 -11.22 51.59 -16.06
C CYS A 144 -11.94 51.46 -14.72
N THR A 145 -13.02 50.68 -14.67
CA THR A 145 -13.92 50.62 -13.52
C THR A 145 -14.14 49.19 -12.99
N GLU A 146 -13.72 48.18 -13.74
CA GLU A 146 -13.90 46.79 -13.36
C GLU A 146 -12.55 46.11 -13.25
N ASN A 147 -12.38 45.30 -12.21
CA ASN A 147 -11.23 44.42 -12.01
C ASN A 147 -11.13 43.41 -13.14
N GLY A 148 -9.93 43.00 -13.45
CA GLY A 148 -9.65 41.85 -14.31
C GLY A 148 -9.10 40.67 -13.52
N SER A 149 -8.62 39.69 -14.23
CA SER A 149 -7.92 38.54 -13.62
C SER A 149 -6.88 37.97 -14.59
N ASN A 150 -5.80 37.43 -14.04
CA ASN A 150 -4.93 36.53 -14.80
C ASN A 150 -5.69 35.20 -15.07
N ALA A 151 -5.24 34.43 -16.05
CA ALA A 151 -5.72 33.07 -16.20
C ALA A 151 -5.24 32.22 -15.03
N TYR A 152 -6.08 31.31 -14.53
CA TYR A 152 -5.74 30.35 -13.49
C TYR A 152 -6.46 29.01 -13.73
N TYR A 153 -6.08 28.02 -12.96
CA TYR A 153 -6.62 26.66 -13.07
C TYR A 153 -7.18 26.22 -11.72
N THR A 154 -8.37 25.65 -11.72
CA THR A 154 -9.00 25.10 -10.52
C THR A 154 -9.07 23.58 -10.65
N CYS A 155 -8.56 22.85 -9.66
CA CYS A 155 -8.73 21.40 -9.62
C CYS A 155 -10.17 21.06 -9.21
N SER A 156 -10.92 20.39 -10.09
CA SER A 156 -12.30 19.97 -9.82
C SER A 156 -12.42 18.91 -8.69
N ALA A 157 -11.33 18.18 -8.40
CA ALA A 157 -11.31 17.14 -7.38
C ALA A 157 -11.03 17.67 -5.97
N CYS A 158 -10.08 18.62 -5.81
CA CYS A 158 -9.69 19.13 -4.49
C CYS A 158 -10.06 20.61 -4.27
N GLY A 159 -10.52 21.33 -5.29
CA GLY A 159 -10.91 22.75 -5.23
C GLY A 159 -9.73 23.73 -5.15
N LYS A 160 -8.48 23.28 -5.14
CA LYS A 160 -7.31 24.16 -5.11
C LYS A 160 -7.12 24.87 -6.44
N VAL A 161 -6.56 26.09 -6.37
CA VAL A 161 -6.29 26.98 -7.51
C VAL A 161 -4.79 27.04 -7.77
N TYR A 162 -4.41 27.07 -9.06
CA TYR A 162 -3.03 27.04 -9.53
C TYR A 162 -2.81 28.01 -10.67
N LYS A 163 -1.56 28.52 -10.79
CA LYS A 163 -1.14 29.38 -11.93
C LYS A 163 -0.88 28.58 -13.20
N ASP A 164 -0.62 27.29 -13.09
CA ASP A 164 -0.26 26.39 -14.20
C ASP A 164 -1.16 25.16 -14.26
N GLU A 165 -1.31 24.61 -15.46
CA GLU A 165 -2.11 23.42 -15.73
C GLU A 165 -1.58 22.15 -15.03
N GLN A 166 -0.30 22.13 -14.68
CA GLN A 166 0.36 20.99 -14.04
C GLN A 166 0.10 20.93 -12.53
N GLY A 167 -0.41 22.04 -11.93
CA GLY A 167 -0.69 22.10 -10.50
C GLY A 167 0.55 22.27 -9.62
N ASN A 168 1.63 22.87 -10.17
CA ASN A 168 2.88 23.08 -9.43
C ASN A 168 2.90 24.39 -8.62
N ALA A 169 2.19 25.40 -9.08
CA ALA A 169 2.18 26.73 -8.47
C ALA A 169 0.80 27.03 -7.88
N GLU A 170 0.59 26.61 -6.62
CA GLU A 170 -0.66 26.89 -5.89
C GLU A 170 -0.83 28.42 -5.69
N THR A 171 -2.05 28.92 -5.88
CA THR A 171 -2.45 30.31 -5.72
C THR A 171 -3.89 30.39 -5.21
N THR A 172 -4.49 31.57 -5.24
CA THR A 172 -5.93 31.75 -4.99
C THR A 172 -6.54 32.61 -6.11
N ALA A 173 -7.84 32.53 -6.30
CA ALA A 173 -8.53 33.36 -7.30
C ALA A 173 -8.33 34.86 -7.01
N GLU A 174 -8.33 35.25 -5.73
CA GLU A 174 -8.11 36.62 -5.28
C GLU A 174 -6.68 37.12 -5.59
N ALA A 175 -5.69 36.22 -5.48
CA ALA A 175 -4.30 36.57 -5.80
C ALA A 175 -4.06 36.75 -7.30
N GLU A 176 -4.95 36.22 -8.13
CA GLU A 176 -4.91 36.41 -9.59
C GLU A 176 -5.80 37.57 -10.05
N GLU A 177 -6.47 38.29 -9.16
CA GLU A 177 -7.26 39.48 -9.49
C GLU A 177 -6.34 40.63 -9.88
N LEU A 178 -6.73 41.36 -10.90
CA LEU A 178 -6.08 42.60 -11.39
C LEU A 178 -7.00 43.78 -11.07
N GLU A 179 -6.47 44.76 -10.37
CA GLU A 179 -7.23 45.96 -10.05
C GLU A 179 -7.69 46.71 -11.30
N ALA A 180 -8.82 47.41 -11.22
CA ALA A 180 -9.30 48.33 -12.25
C ALA A 180 -8.27 49.39 -12.52
N LEU A 181 -8.08 49.75 -13.80
CA LEU A 181 -7.04 50.69 -14.25
C LEU A 181 -7.26 52.14 -13.78
N GLY A 182 -8.49 52.45 -13.37
CA GLY A 182 -8.88 53.84 -13.15
C GLY A 182 -9.03 54.62 -14.45
N HIS A 183 -9.41 55.86 -14.35
CA HIS A 183 -9.50 56.78 -15.49
C HIS A 183 -8.20 57.61 -15.65
N SER A 184 -7.63 57.59 -16.85
CA SER A 184 -6.53 58.51 -17.23
C SER A 184 -7.11 59.72 -17.95
N MET A 185 -7.25 60.82 -17.21
CA MET A 185 -8.00 61.99 -17.66
C MET A 185 -7.15 63.02 -18.39
N GLU A 186 -7.61 63.43 -19.57
CA GLU A 186 -7.12 64.54 -20.32
C GLU A 186 -8.15 65.64 -20.27
N VAL A 187 -7.73 66.92 -19.91
CA VAL A 187 -8.61 68.06 -19.81
C VAL A 187 -8.74 68.76 -21.14
N THR A 188 -9.97 69.17 -21.52
CA THR A 188 -10.23 70.14 -22.56
C THR A 188 -10.78 71.37 -21.86
N GLU A 189 -10.03 72.43 -21.93
CA GLU A 189 -10.38 73.72 -21.29
C GLU A 189 -11.62 74.38 -21.96
N ALA A 190 -12.37 75.09 -21.16
CA ALA A 190 -13.49 75.91 -21.66
C ALA A 190 -13.08 76.88 -22.74
N ARG A 191 -13.91 76.99 -23.77
CA ARG A 191 -13.74 77.97 -24.82
C ARG A 191 -15.03 78.72 -25.03
N GLU A 192 -15.01 80.01 -24.94
CA GLU A 192 -16.14 80.84 -25.18
C GLU A 192 -16.60 80.78 -26.66
N PRO A 193 -17.91 80.76 -26.93
CA PRO A 193 -18.43 80.76 -28.27
C PRO A 193 -18.15 82.15 -28.98
N THR A 194 -17.93 82.09 -30.30
CA THR A 194 -17.82 83.29 -31.14
C THR A 194 -19.07 83.41 -32.02
N CYS A 195 -19.16 84.46 -32.87
CA CYS A 195 -20.31 84.61 -33.77
C CYS A 195 -20.44 83.45 -34.81
N THR A 196 -19.35 82.69 -35.05
CA THR A 196 -19.29 81.68 -36.09
C THR A 196 -18.88 80.31 -35.59
N GLU A 197 -18.39 80.22 -34.35
CA GLU A 197 -17.93 78.94 -33.77
C GLU A 197 -18.58 78.65 -32.41
N THR A 198 -18.90 77.39 -32.16
CA THR A 198 -19.42 76.99 -30.86
C THR A 198 -18.32 76.95 -29.82
N GLY A 199 -18.62 77.28 -28.58
CA GLY A 199 -17.78 77.14 -27.43
C GLY A 199 -17.99 75.78 -26.76
N ASN A 200 -17.27 75.52 -25.68
CA ASN A 200 -17.44 74.35 -24.81
C ASN A 200 -17.12 74.78 -23.37
N ASN A 201 -17.74 74.09 -22.43
CA ASN A 201 -17.30 74.07 -21.02
C ASN A 201 -16.05 73.19 -20.84
N THR A 202 -15.33 73.34 -19.74
CA THR A 202 -14.26 72.43 -19.37
C THR A 202 -14.83 71.01 -19.19
N TYR A 203 -14.19 70.05 -19.81
CA TYR A 203 -14.52 68.64 -19.65
C TYR A 203 -13.22 67.83 -19.67
N TRP A 204 -13.34 66.59 -19.20
CA TRP A 204 -12.26 65.58 -19.14
C TRP A 204 -12.60 64.39 -20.01
N THR A 205 -11.64 63.90 -20.77
CA THR A 205 -11.78 62.71 -21.59
C THR A 205 -10.81 61.64 -21.08
N CYS A 206 -11.29 60.44 -20.75
CA CYS A 206 -10.41 59.35 -20.40
C CYS A 206 -9.71 58.84 -21.68
N SER A 207 -8.38 58.82 -21.69
CA SER A 207 -7.58 58.34 -22.83
C SER A 207 -7.77 56.83 -23.06
N THR A 208 -8.10 56.06 -22.01
CA THR A 208 -8.29 54.58 -22.04
C THR A 208 -9.67 54.21 -22.56
N CYS A 209 -10.77 54.64 -21.91
CA CYS A 209 -12.14 54.24 -22.25
C CYS A 209 -12.86 55.23 -23.15
N ARG A 210 -12.28 56.42 -23.42
CA ARG A 210 -12.79 57.50 -24.28
C ARG A 210 -14.12 58.13 -23.81
N LYS A 211 -14.55 57.84 -22.58
CA LYS A 211 -15.69 58.49 -21.97
C LYS A 211 -15.34 59.93 -21.61
N VAL A 212 -16.34 60.81 -21.68
CA VAL A 212 -16.26 62.24 -21.33
C VAL A 212 -16.91 62.46 -19.98
N PHE A 213 -16.27 63.26 -19.13
CA PHE A 213 -16.69 63.55 -17.76
C PHE A 213 -16.71 65.06 -17.51
N THR A 214 -17.57 65.49 -16.60
CA THR A 214 -17.67 66.89 -16.18
C THR A 214 -16.78 67.23 -15.00
N ASP A 215 -16.10 66.22 -14.41
CA ASP A 215 -15.14 66.34 -13.31
C ASP A 215 -13.85 65.58 -13.59
N LYS A 216 -12.79 65.96 -12.87
CA LYS A 216 -11.45 65.34 -13.00
C LYS A 216 -11.39 63.90 -12.46
N LEU A 217 -12.29 63.50 -11.57
CA LEU A 217 -12.27 62.17 -10.95
C LEU A 217 -12.95 61.13 -11.82
N GLY A 218 -13.77 61.56 -12.78
CA GLY A 218 -14.52 60.64 -13.66
C GLY A 218 -15.72 59.99 -12.97
N GLU A 219 -16.32 60.71 -12.03
CA GLU A 219 -17.48 60.26 -11.28
C GLU A 219 -18.81 60.76 -11.88
N ASN A 220 -18.77 61.81 -12.71
CA ASN A 220 -19.93 62.46 -13.34
C ASN A 220 -19.77 62.66 -14.85
#